data_d828cbe7c5338003fc9ecee2872dab0b
#
_entry.id   d828cbe7c5338003fc9ecee2872dab0b
#
_cell.length_a   1.000
_cell.length_b   1.000
_cell.length_c   1.000
_cell.angle_alpha   90.00
_cell.angle_beta   90.00
_cell.angle_gamma   90.00
#
_symmetry.space_group_name_H-M   'P 1'
#
loop_
_entity.id
_entity.type
_entity.pdbx_description
1 polymer ?
#
loop_
_entity_poly.entity_id
_entity_poly.type
_entity_poly.pdbx_seq_one_letter_code
_entity_poly.pdbx_strand_id
1 'polypeptide(L)'
;MKRVSGLLIAAFVLPFMAACGGGTTSQAKEEDKQWSIPNKNYAATRYSSLDAINVDTVKNLKVAWSFSTGVLRGHEGNPLVVNNTMYVHTPFPNIVYALDLTKEGAPIKWKYVPKQDPQTIPIACCDTVNRGVAYADGKIFYNLLDAHTVALDAETGKEIWKVQQGDFGDGQTMTSAPLVIKDKVITGISGGEFGVRGFVTANDVKDGHQVWRMYSTGPESEVGFPGSEETWKGDEWKRGGGTTWGWYSYDPELNLFYYGTGNPGSWNPDQRPGDNKYSMTIFARDPDTGKAKWAFQKTPHDAWDYDGINENVLVDTNVRGQQRKVLVNFDRNGFAYTLDRATGELLMAEPFVAVNWATGVDLKTGKPIENPEKRTSSTKNVKDICPSAMGGKNQQPVAFSPRTNLFYVPSNNLCMDYEGVEVKYQAGQPYVGAIVVSHAGPGGHRASSWPGIRRRTRRSGA
;
A
#
# COMPACT_ATOMS: atom_id res chain seq x y z
N MET A 1 90.31 -4.05 12.64
CA MET A 1 89.57 -5.29 12.86
C MET A 1 88.23 -4.97 13.54
N LYS A 2 87.13 -4.88 12.79
CA LYS A 2 85.76 -4.94 13.32
C LYS A 2 84.87 -5.39 12.17
N ARG A 3 84.34 -6.59 12.30
CA ARG A 3 83.39 -7.20 11.37
C ARG A 3 81.99 -6.53 11.50
N VAL A 4 81.44 -6.12 10.43
CA VAL A 4 80.04 -5.68 10.36
C VAL A 4 79.25 -6.80 9.67
N SER A 5 78.33 -7.39 10.44
CA SER A 5 77.39 -8.41 9.94
C SER A 5 76.19 -7.71 9.26
N GLY A 6 75.96 -7.97 8.01
CA GLY A 6 74.81 -7.50 7.31
C GLY A 6 73.58 -8.36 7.63
N LEU A 7 72.48 -7.75 7.97
CA LEU A 7 71.15 -8.38 8.17
C LEU A 7 70.35 -8.28 6.85
N LEU A 8 70.14 -9.42 6.21
CA LEU A 8 69.24 -9.54 5.07
C LEU A 8 67.80 -9.56 5.60
N ILE A 9 67.01 -8.53 5.28
CA ILE A 9 65.57 -8.51 5.48
C ILE A 9 64.91 -9.09 4.21
N ALA A 10 64.40 -10.31 4.33
CA ALA A 10 63.54 -10.90 3.30
C ALA A 10 62.12 -10.32 3.42
N ALA A 11 61.73 -9.50 2.45
CA ALA A 11 60.39 -9.01 2.32
C ALA A 11 59.50 -10.12 1.76
N PHE A 12 58.61 -10.70 2.57
CA PHE A 12 57.52 -11.58 2.11
C PHE A 12 56.41 -10.71 1.54
N VAL A 13 56.28 -10.73 0.21
CA VAL A 13 55.11 -10.21 -0.51
C VAL A 13 54.07 -11.29 -0.49
N LEU A 14 53.04 -11.18 0.35
CA LEU A 14 51.82 -11.97 0.28
C LEU A 14 50.98 -11.45 -0.87
N PRO A 15 50.55 -12.29 -1.81
CA PRO A 15 49.55 -11.88 -2.80
C PRO A 15 48.20 -11.76 -2.10
N PHE A 16 47.66 -10.55 -2.04
CA PHE A 16 46.24 -10.32 -1.75
C PHE A 16 45.45 -10.89 -2.93
N MET A 17 44.95 -12.10 -2.80
CA MET A 17 43.88 -12.58 -3.68
C MET A 17 42.61 -11.84 -3.30
N ALA A 18 42.22 -10.87 -4.09
CA ALA A 18 40.91 -10.30 -4.11
C ALA A 18 39.89 -11.38 -4.51
N ALA A 19 39.22 -11.99 -3.53
CA ALA A 19 38.05 -12.81 -3.77
C ALA A 19 36.89 -11.86 -4.11
N CYS A 20 36.82 -11.44 -5.37
CA CYS A 20 35.65 -10.76 -5.89
C CYS A 20 34.58 -11.78 -6.33
N GLY A 21 33.45 -11.82 -5.63
CA GLY A 21 32.17 -11.85 -6.29
C GLY A 21 31.68 -13.15 -6.92
N GLY A 22 31.58 -14.27 -6.17
CA GLY A 22 30.80 -15.44 -6.60
C GLY A 22 29.47 -15.67 -5.87
N GLY A 23 29.22 -14.94 -4.76
CA GLY A 23 28.07 -15.20 -3.90
C GLY A 23 26.75 -14.48 -4.25
N THR A 24 26.82 -13.35 -4.93
CA THR A 24 25.65 -12.47 -5.10
C THR A 24 24.63 -12.95 -6.15
N THR A 25 25.06 -13.64 -7.20
CA THR A 25 24.16 -14.04 -8.30
C THR A 25 23.33 -15.29 -7.99
N SER A 26 23.83 -16.23 -7.19
CA SER A 26 23.08 -17.44 -6.85
C SER A 26 22.05 -17.17 -5.74
N GLN A 27 22.41 -16.37 -4.76
CA GLN A 27 21.51 -15.99 -3.67
C GLN A 27 20.35 -15.10 -4.14
N ALA A 28 20.62 -14.13 -5.00
CA ALA A 28 19.58 -13.29 -5.62
C ALA A 28 18.61 -14.12 -6.49
N LYS A 29 19.09 -15.16 -7.18
CA LYS A 29 18.21 -16.07 -7.96
C LYS A 29 17.34 -16.96 -7.06
N GLU A 30 17.79 -17.37 -5.89
CA GLU A 30 16.99 -18.12 -4.94
C GLU A 30 15.94 -17.24 -4.27
N GLU A 31 16.28 -15.99 -3.88
CA GLU A 31 15.30 -15.02 -3.37
C GLU A 31 14.20 -14.71 -4.39
N ASP A 32 14.53 -14.64 -5.68
CA ASP A 32 13.56 -14.41 -6.74
C ASP A 32 12.54 -15.54 -6.92
N LYS A 33 12.86 -16.75 -6.50
CA LYS A 33 11.92 -17.88 -6.48
C LYS A 33 10.91 -17.80 -5.34
N GLN A 34 11.16 -16.95 -4.35
CA GLN A 34 10.27 -16.75 -3.22
C GLN A 34 9.38 -15.54 -3.46
N TRP A 35 8.14 -15.62 -2.97
CA TRP A 35 7.19 -14.50 -2.94
C TRP A 35 6.55 -14.48 -1.56
N SER A 36 7.25 -13.91 -0.57
CA SER A 36 6.92 -13.98 0.85
C SER A 36 5.96 -12.89 1.35
N ILE A 37 5.79 -11.82 0.57
CA ILE A 37 4.86 -10.73 0.85
C ILE A 37 4.12 -10.32 -0.42
N PRO A 38 2.89 -9.78 -0.35
CA PRO A 38 2.09 -9.45 -1.53
C PRO A 38 2.80 -8.54 -2.53
N ASN A 39 3.62 -7.63 -2.05
CA ASN A 39 4.36 -6.66 -2.85
C ASN A 39 5.69 -7.20 -3.43
N LYS A 40 5.99 -8.50 -3.27
CA LYS A 40 7.23 -9.18 -3.61
C LYS A 40 8.40 -8.79 -2.70
N ASN A 41 8.60 -7.50 -2.43
CA ASN A 41 9.68 -6.97 -1.62
C ASN A 41 9.24 -5.70 -0.86
N TYR A 42 10.06 -5.25 0.07
CA TYR A 42 9.81 -4.04 0.86
C TYR A 42 9.69 -2.76 0.00
N ALA A 43 10.33 -2.71 -1.16
CA ALA A 43 10.21 -1.58 -2.08
C ALA A 43 8.92 -1.59 -2.91
N ALA A 44 8.06 -2.60 -2.74
CA ALA A 44 6.79 -2.78 -3.44
C ALA A 44 6.92 -2.79 -4.98
N THR A 45 8.03 -3.32 -5.52
CA THR A 45 8.26 -3.31 -6.97
C THR A 45 7.45 -4.33 -7.73
N ARG A 46 7.01 -5.42 -7.08
CA ARG A 46 6.32 -6.57 -7.71
C ARG A 46 7.06 -7.09 -8.95
N TYR A 47 8.37 -7.04 -8.90
CA TYR A 47 9.28 -7.46 -9.97
C TYR A 47 10.02 -8.74 -9.58
N SER A 48 10.12 -9.66 -10.52
CA SER A 48 11.01 -10.82 -10.45
C SER A 48 11.96 -10.79 -11.63
N SER A 49 13.21 -11.19 -11.43
CA SER A 49 14.21 -11.34 -12.49
C SER A 49 14.09 -12.67 -13.25
N LEU A 50 13.15 -13.55 -12.85
CA LEU A 50 12.86 -14.80 -13.57
C LEU A 50 12.40 -14.48 -15.00
N ASP A 51 12.96 -15.17 -15.99
CA ASP A 51 12.76 -14.89 -17.42
C ASP A 51 12.30 -16.11 -18.24
N ALA A 52 11.93 -17.21 -17.57
CA ALA A 52 11.38 -18.39 -18.25
C ALA A 52 10.08 -18.06 -19.04
N ILE A 53 9.32 -17.06 -18.56
CA ILE A 53 8.18 -16.50 -19.30
C ILE A 53 8.65 -15.17 -19.91
N ASN A 54 8.72 -15.14 -21.25
CA ASN A 54 9.18 -14.01 -22.04
C ASN A 54 8.39 -13.91 -23.35
N VAL A 55 8.73 -12.97 -24.24
CA VAL A 55 8.01 -12.74 -25.50
C VAL A 55 8.00 -13.96 -26.44
N ASP A 56 9.01 -14.83 -26.34
CA ASP A 56 9.11 -16.02 -27.19
C ASP A 56 8.34 -17.21 -26.60
N THR A 57 8.30 -17.33 -25.28
CA THR A 57 7.75 -18.49 -24.57
C THR A 57 6.32 -18.30 -24.07
N VAL A 58 5.85 -17.05 -23.89
CA VAL A 58 4.51 -16.74 -23.35
C VAL A 58 3.36 -17.41 -24.13
N LYS A 59 3.53 -17.59 -25.46
CA LYS A 59 2.58 -18.28 -26.33
C LYS A 59 2.39 -19.78 -26.00
N ASN A 60 3.33 -20.35 -25.24
CA ASN A 60 3.32 -21.76 -24.85
C ASN A 60 2.71 -22.00 -23.47
N LEU A 61 2.25 -20.94 -22.78
CA LEU A 61 1.61 -21.07 -21.47
C LEU A 61 0.36 -21.97 -21.56
N LYS A 62 0.28 -22.89 -20.61
CA LYS A 62 -0.87 -23.81 -20.43
C LYS A 62 -1.33 -23.76 -18.98
N VAL A 63 -2.60 -24.04 -18.75
CA VAL A 63 -3.12 -24.30 -17.41
C VAL A 63 -2.47 -25.61 -16.91
N ALA A 64 -1.66 -25.53 -15.87
CA ALA A 64 -1.04 -26.70 -15.25
C ALA A 64 -2.04 -27.40 -14.31
N TRP A 65 -2.78 -26.63 -13.55
CA TRP A 65 -3.83 -27.11 -12.62
C TRP A 65 -4.73 -25.92 -12.24
N SER A 66 -5.85 -26.22 -11.59
CA SER A 66 -6.76 -25.23 -11.02
C SER A 66 -7.11 -25.60 -9.59
N PHE A 67 -7.35 -24.60 -8.75
CA PHE A 67 -7.75 -24.75 -7.36
C PHE A 67 -9.02 -23.97 -7.07
N SER A 68 -10.04 -24.63 -6.52
CA SER A 68 -11.26 -23.97 -6.08
C SER A 68 -11.17 -23.62 -4.59
N THR A 69 -11.28 -22.36 -4.24
CA THR A 69 -11.30 -21.89 -2.85
C THR A 69 -12.61 -22.21 -2.14
N GLY A 70 -13.70 -22.49 -2.88
CA GLY A 70 -15.03 -22.67 -2.35
C GLY A 70 -15.74 -21.37 -1.89
N VAL A 71 -15.18 -20.21 -2.20
CA VAL A 71 -15.73 -18.90 -1.82
C VAL A 71 -16.06 -18.09 -3.07
N LEU A 72 -17.36 -17.74 -3.23
CA LEU A 72 -17.90 -17.00 -4.39
C LEU A 72 -17.98 -15.50 -4.11
N ARG A 73 -16.83 -14.86 -3.82
CA ARG A 73 -16.70 -13.42 -3.62
C ARG A 73 -15.44 -12.91 -4.28
N GLY A 74 -15.29 -11.59 -4.38
CA GLY A 74 -14.11 -10.96 -4.98
C GLY A 74 -12.81 -11.32 -4.28
N HIS A 75 -11.88 -11.96 -5.00
CA HIS A 75 -10.53 -12.30 -4.53
C HIS A 75 -9.58 -11.20 -4.99
N GLU A 76 -9.08 -10.38 -4.07
CA GLU A 76 -8.20 -9.23 -4.37
C GLU A 76 -6.74 -9.47 -4.00
N GLY A 77 -6.44 -10.55 -3.30
CA GLY A 77 -5.10 -10.85 -2.82
C GLY A 77 -4.29 -11.74 -3.74
N ASN A 78 -2.98 -11.59 -3.71
CA ASN A 78 -2.05 -12.47 -4.40
C ASN A 78 -1.72 -13.69 -3.55
N PRO A 79 -1.59 -14.89 -4.15
CA PRO A 79 -0.99 -16.02 -3.45
C PRO A 79 0.48 -15.72 -3.14
N LEU A 80 0.98 -16.26 -2.03
CA LEU A 80 2.41 -16.29 -1.73
C LEU A 80 3.01 -17.64 -2.11
N VAL A 81 4.30 -17.66 -2.44
CA VAL A 81 5.06 -18.89 -2.66
C VAL A 81 6.35 -18.84 -1.87
N VAL A 82 6.48 -19.74 -0.90
CA VAL A 82 7.67 -19.88 -0.06
C VAL A 82 8.04 -21.35 0.06
N ASN A 83 9.28 -21.70 -0.26
CA ASN A 83 9.80 -23.07 -0.14
C ASN A 83 8.87 -24.12 -0.78
N ASN A 84 8.43 -23.88 -2.03
CA ASN A 84 7.49 -24.75 -2.76
C ASN A 84 6.12 -24.94 -2.08
N THR A 85 5.76 -24.10 -1.13
CA THR A 85 4.41 -24.06 -0.58
C THR A 85 3.73 -22.78 -1.07
N MET A 86 2.55 -22.92 -1.68
CA MET A 86 1.71 -21.78 -2.07
C MET A 86 0.65 -21.55 -0.99
N TYR A 87 0.61 -20.32 -0.46
CA TYR A 87 -0.41 -19.88 0.47
C TYR A 87 -1.47 -19.09 -0.27
N VAL A 88 -2.69 -19.59 -0.24
CA VAL A 88 -3.88 -18.98 -0.86
C VAL A 88 -4.84 -18.57 0.25
N HIS A 89 -5.33 -17.34 0.21
CA HIS A 89 -6.32 -16.85 1.15
C HIS A 89 -7.61 -16.46 0.43
N THR A 90 -8.69 -16.34 1.18
CA THR A 90 -10.01 -15.97 0.63
C THR A 90 -10.50 -14.65 1.22
N PRO A 91 -11.43 -13.95 0.56
CA PRO A 91 -12.31 -13.01 1.24
C PRO A 91 -13.05 -13.70 2.39
N PHE A 92 -13.95 -13.00 3.10
CA PHE A 92 -14.73 -13.66 4.14
C PHE A 92 -15.26 -15.04 3.67
N PRO A 93 -15.06 -16.12 4.43
CA PRO A 93 -14.66 -16.18 5.84
C PRO A 93 -13.15 -16.23 6.10
N ASN A 94 -12.30 -15.67 5.23
CA ASN A 94 -10.85 -15.52 5.39
C ASN A 94 -10.10 -16.85 5.60
N ILE A 95 -10.45 -17.85 4.80
CA ILE A 95 -9.78 -19.16 4.84
C ILE A 95 -8.36 -19.00 4.30
N VAL A 96 -7.39 -19.68 4.90
CA VAL A 96 -6.04 -19.82 4.38
C VAL A 96 -5.77 -21.29 4.04
N TYR A 97 -5.24 -21.53 2.85
CA TYR A 97 -4.78 -22.83 2.36
C TYR A 97 -3.28 -22.81 2.14
N ALA A 98 -2.59 -23.89 2.48
CA ALA A 98 -1.25 -24.17 2.02
C ALA A 98 -1.30 -25.31 1.02
N LEU A 99 -0.74 -25.10 -0.17
CA LEU A 99 -0.71 -26.07 -1.28
C LEU A 99 0.72 -26.53 -1.50
N ASP A 100 0.91 -27.83 -1.76
CA ASP A 100 2.20 -28.45 -2.02
C ASP A 100 2.55 -28.40 -3.52
N LEU A 101 3.43 -27.47 -3.90
CA LEU A 101 3.86 -27.30 -5.30
C LEU A 101 4.84 -28.36 -5.76
N THR A 102 5.32 -29.26 -4.89
CA THR A 102 6.19 -30.37 -5.29
C THR A 102 5.41 -31.57 -5.86
N LYS A 103 4.08 -31.56 -5.72
CA LYS A 103 3.18 -32.63 -6.16
C LYS A 103 2.27 -32.18 -7.26
N GLU A 104 1.93 -33.10 -8.16
CA GLU A 104 0.98 -32.86 -9.24
C GLU A 104 -0.37 -32.41 -8.68
N GLY A 105 -1.00 -31.40 -9.31
CA GLY A 105 -2.26 -30.84 -8.88
C GLY A 105 -2.21 -29.97 -7.63
N ALA A 106 -1.00 -29.75 -7.05
CA ALA A 106 -0.78 -28.92 -5.87
C ALA A 106 -1.77 -29.20 -4.72
N PRO A 107 -1.77 -30.41 -4.14
CA PRO A 107 -2.73 -30.80 -3.10
C PRO A 107 -2.58 -29.93 -1.84
N ILE A 108 -3.67 -29.85 -1.07
CA ILE A 108 -3.72 -29.10 0.18
C ILE A 108 -2.81 -29.80 1.22
N LYS A 109 -1.82 -29.07 1.77
CA LYS A 109 -1.05 -29.49 2.96
C LYS A 109 -1.87 -29.29 4.23
N TRP A 110 -2.45 -28.09 4.37
CA TRP A 110 -3.34 -27.73 5.46
C TRP A 110 -4.32 -26.64 5.05
N LYS A 111 -5.37 -26.48 5.84
CA LYS A 111 -6.43 -25.48 5.71
C LYS A 111 -6.72 -24.92 7.09
N TYR A 112 -6.74 -23.60 7.21
CA TYR A 112 -7.20 -22.90 8.41
C TYR A 112 -8.51 -22.16 8.11
N VAL A 113 -9.52 -22.35 8.96
CA VAL A 113 -10.81 -21.68 8.88
C VAL A 113 -11.03 -20.91 10.18
N PRO A 114 -10.90 -19.59 10.19
CA PRO A 114 -11.06 -18.79 11.39
C PRO A 114 -12.52 -18.77 11.86
N LYS A 115 -12.71 -18.64 13.17
CA LYS A 115 -14.03 -18.29 13.72
C LYS A 115 -14.19 -16.77 13.66
N GLN A 116 -15.21 -16.31 12.96
CA GLN A 116 -15.61 -14.90 12.83
C GLN A 116 -17.11 -14.77 12.97
N ASP A 117 -17.55 -13.58 13.41
CA ASP A 117 -18.97 -13.26 13.45
C ASP A 117 -19.47 -12.87 12.04
N PRO A 118 -20.47 -13.58 11.47
CA PRO A 118 -21.01 -13.23 10.16
C PRO A 118 -21.71 -11.85 10.13
N GLN A 119 -22.06 -11.27 11.27
CA GLN A 119 -22.57 -9.89 11.35
C GLN A 119 -21.54 -8.85 10.91
N THR A 120 -20.28 -9.20 10.77
CA THR A 120 -19.25 -8.36 10.15
C THR A 120 -19.52 -8.08 8.67
N ILE A 121 -20.21 -8.98 7.96
CA ILE A 121 -20.43 -8.86 6.51
C ILE A 121 -21.15 -7.54 6.13
N PRO A 122 -22.27 -7.14 6.75
CA PRO A 122 -22.97 -5.91 6.40
C PRO A 122 -22.23 -4.63 6.86
N ILE A 123 -21.24 -4.77 7.73
CA ILE A 123 -20.42 -3.64 8.23
C ILE A 123 -19.22 -3.36 7.32
N ALA A 124 -18.86 -4.29 6.45
CA ALA A 124 -17.75 -4.09 5.52
C ALA A 124 -18.20 -3.28 4.31
N CYS A 125 -17.61 -2.09 4.11
CA CYS A 125 -17.79 -1.36 2.86
C CYS A 125 -17.19 -2.15 1.68
N CYS A 126 -17.85 -2.07 0.54
CA CYS A 126 -17.24 -2.39 -0.77
C CYS A 126 -16.79 -3.85 -0.93
N ASP A 127 -17.54 -4.82 -0.38
CA ASP A 127 -17.29 -6.27 -0.31
C ASP A 127 -16.35 -6.69 0.85
N THR A 128 -16.34 -7.97 1.12
CA THR A 128 -15.68 -8.62 2.27
C THR A 128 -14.28 -9.10 1.91
N VAL A 129 -13.52 -8.27 1.23
CA VAL A 129 -12.23 -8.62 0.62
C VAL A 129 -11.11 -8.86 1.65
N ASN A 130 -10.07 -9.58 1.21
CA ASN A 130 -8.80 -9.72 1.90
C ASN A 130 -7.67 -9.57 0.88
N ARG A 131 -6.71 -8.69 1.13
CA ARG A 131 -5.66 -8.35 0.16
C ARG A 131 -4.37 -9.12 0.33
N GLY A 132 -4.29 -9.98 1.34
CA GLY A 132 -3.13 -10.85 1.40
C GLY A 132 -2.72 -11.32 2.78
N VAL A 133 -1.81 -12.27 2.75
CA VAL A 133 -1.07 -12.77 3.90
C VAL A 133 0.39 -12.34 3.78
N ALA A 134 1.15 -12.32 4.87
CA ALA A 134 2.59 -12.12 4.88
C ALA A 134 3.27 -13.32 5.51
N TYR A 135 4.43 -13.71 4.99
CA TYR A 135 5.26 -14.77 5.57
C TYR A 135 6.52 -14.17 6.19
N ALA A 136 6.81 -14.55 7.42
CA ALA A 136 8.10 -14.27 8.06
C ALA A 136 8.39 -15.33 9.15
N ASP A 137 9.64 -15.75 9.25
CA ASP A 137 10.16 -16.63 10.31
C ASP A 137 9.29 -17.87 10.58
N GLY A 138 8.87 -18.55 9.50
CA GLY A 138 8.04 -19.77 9.62
C GLY A 138 6.58 -19.51 10.03
N LYS A 139 6.11 -18.28 9.97
CA LYS A 139 4.74 -17.89 10.30
C LYS A 139 4.03 -17.23 9.13
N ILE A 140 2.71 -17.38 9.10
CA ILE A 140 1.80 -16.64 8.21
C ILE A 140 1.02 -15.64 9.08
N PHE A 141 1.09 -14.37 8.69
CA PHE A 141 0.34 -13.30 9.33
C PHE A 141 -0.74 -12.80 8.38
N TYR A 142 -1.94 -12.57 8.88
CA TYR A 142 -3.01 -11.97 8.09
C TYR A 142 -4.11 -11.37 8.94
N ASN A 143 -4.93 -10.56 8.31
CA ASN A 143 -6.04 -9.87 8.96
C ASN A 143 -7.36 -10.57 8.65
N LEU A 144 -8.25 -10.57 9.63
CA LEU A 144 -9.63 -11.03 9.50
C LEU A 144 -10.57 -9.83 9.35
N LEU A 145 -11.69 -10.05 8.68
CA LEU A 145 -12.68 -8.99 8.45
C LEU A 145 -13.20 -8.39 9.75
N ASP A 146 -13.34 -9.20 10.81
CA ASP A 146 -13.82 -8.82 12.14
C ASP A 146 -12.78 -8.09 13.01
N ALA A 147 -11.82 -7.44 12.36
CA ALA A 147 -10.76 -6.64 12.97
C ALA A 147 -9.82 -7.42 13.91
N HIS A 148 -9.49 -8.66 13.57
CA HIS A 148 -8.43 -9.41 14.24
C HIS A 148 -7.22 -9.57 13.32
N THR A 149 -6.03 -9.62 13.91
CA THR A 149 -4.80 -10.08 13.26
C THR A 149 -4.44 -11.46 13.80
N VAL A 150 -4.02 -12.36 12.92
CA VAL A 150 -3.73 -13.76 13.24
C VAL A 150 -2.32 -14.13 12.79
N ALA A 151 -1.62 -14.91 13.60
CA ALA A 151 -0.41 -15.62 13.21
C ALA A 151 -0.65 -17.12 13.20
N LEU A 152 -0.29 -17.77 12.09
CA LEU A 152 -0.33 -19.21 11.93
C LEU A 152 1.09 -19.76 11.79
N ASP A 153 1.32 -20.95 12.30
CA ASP A 153 2.50 -21.74 11.96
C ASP A 153 2.43 -22.11 10.46
N ALA A 154 3.44 -21.75 9.70
CA ALA A 154 3.43 -21.89 8.24
C ALA A 154 3.47 -23.35 7.77
N GLU A 155 4.03 -24.27 8.57
CA GLU A 155 4.12 -25.70 8.25
C GLU A 155 2.83 -26.45 8.53
N THR A 156 2.17 -26.13 9.65
CA THR A 156 1.04 -26.91 10.17
C THR A 156 -0.31 -26.21 10.06
N GLY A 157 -0.34 -24.90 9.83
CA GLY A 157 -1.55 -24.08 9.81
C GLY A 157 -2.18 -23.87 11.19
N LYS A 158 -1.50 -24.24 12.28
CA LYS A 158 -1.99 -24.03 13.65
C LYS A 158 -1.91 -22.54 14.01
N GLU A 159 -2.96 -22.05 14.65
CA GLU A 159 -3.00 -20.69 15.21
C GLU A 159 -1.97 -20.60 16.35
N ILE A 160 -1.06 -19.62 16.24
CA ILE A 160 -0.08 -19.29 17.27
C ILE A 160 -0.67 -18.23 18.19
N TRP A 161 -1.23 -17.17 17.60
CA TRP A 161 -1.95 -16.14 18.33
C TRP A 161 -3.01 -15.48 17.43
N LYS A 162 -4.03 -14.91 18.06
CA LYS A 162 -5.07 -14.09 17.45
C LYS A 162 -5.34 -12.91 18.37
N VAL A 163 -5.23 -11.69 17.87
CA VAL A 163 -5.41 -10.44 18.64
C VAL A 163 -6.41 -9.52 17.98
N GLN A 164 -7.26 -8.91 18.78
CA GLN A 164 -8.25 -7.94 18.34
C GLN A 164 -7.59 -6.58 18.12
N GLN A 165 -7.85 -5.95 16.96
CA GLN A 165 -7.36 -4.63 16.62
C GLN A 165 -8.42 -3.55 16.74
N GLY A 166 -9.68 -3.90 16.59
CA GLY A 166 -10.81 -2.99 16.60
C GLY A 166 -12.13 -3.69 16.87
N ASP A 167 -13.22 -2.94 16.87
CA ASP A 167 -14.58 -3.45 17.04
C ASP A 167 -15.38 -3.26 15.74
N PHE A 168 -15.82 -4.34 15.12
CA PHE A 168 -16.63 -4.27 13.92
C PHE A 168 -18.02 -3.66 14.18
N GLY A 169 -18.52 -3.72 15.42
CA GLY A 169 -19.76 -3.04 15.83
C GLY A 169 -19.69 -1.52 15.67
N ASP A 170 -18.47 -0.95 15.72
CA ASP A 170 -18.19 0.47 15.45
C ASP A 170 -17.83 0.76 13.99
N GLY A 171 -17.95 -0.23 13.09
CA GLY A 171 -17.60 -0.10 11.68
C GLY A 171 -16.14 -0.45 11.36
N GLN A 172 -15.35 -0.86 12.35
CA GLN A 172 -13.92 -1.16 12.18
C GLN A 172 -13.73 -2.56 11.60
N THR A 173 -13.23 -2.63 10.38
CA THR A 173 -12.94 -3.87 9.67
C THR A 173 -11.50 -3.89 9.17
N MET A 174 -10.97 -5.04 8.74
CA MET A 174 -9.61 -5.13 8.22
C MET A 174 -9.59 -5.88 6.89
N THR A 175 -9.07 -5.23 5.86
CA THR A 175 -9.02 -5.75 4.49
C THR A 175 -7.61 -5.72 3.88
N SER A 176 -6.65 -5.05 4.53
CA SER A 176 -5.26 -4.96 4.08
C SER A 176 -4.45 -6.22 4.37
N ALA A 177 -3.40 -6.44 3.58
CA ALA A 177 -2.35 -7.37 3.93
C ALA A 177 -1.40 -6.74 4.97
N PRO A 178 -0.96 -7.46 6.01
CA PRO A 178 0.05 -6.95 6.93
C PRO A 178 1.43 -6.90 6.27
N LEU A 179 2.33 -6.10 6.83
CA LEU A 179 3.76 -6.10 6.51
C LEU A 179 4.56 -6.43 7.77
N VAL A 180 5.44 -7.42 7.68
CA VAL A 180 6.36 -7.73 8.79
C VAL A 180 7.64 -6.94 8.60
N ILE A 181 8.01 -6.16 9.62
CA ILE A 181 9.24 -5.37 9.67
C ILE A 181 9.97 -5.72 10.96
N LYS A 182 11.16 -6.34 10.85
CA LYS A 182 11.91 -6.83 12.01
C LYS A 182 11.05 -7.77 12.87
N ASP A 183 10.82 -7.40 14.11
CA ASP A 183 10.03 -8.11 15.11
C ASP A 183 8.56 -7.66 15.21
N LYS A 184 8.06 -6.90 14.22
CA LYS A 184 6.74 -6.28 14.26
C LYS A 184 5.88 -6.63 13.05
N VAL A 185 4.61 -6.92 13.31
CA VAL A 185 3.54 -7.04 12.31
C VAL A 185 2.83 -5.69 12.22
N ILE A 186 3.01 -4.99 11.10
CA ILE A 186 2.37 -3.70 10.83
C ILE A 186 1.04 -3.96 10.12
N THR A 187 -0.03 -3.38 10.62
CA THR A 187 -1.36 -3.52 10.05
C THR A 187 -2.21 -2.27 10.28
N GLY A 188 -3.31 -2.13 9.56
CA GLY A 188 -4.18 -0.97 9.64
C GLY A 188 -5.65 -1.31 9.55
N ILE A 189 -6.48 -0.30 9.77
CA ILE A 189 -7.94 -0.41 9.88
C ILE A 189 -8.65 0.14 8.64
N SER A 190 -9.79 -0.45 8.29
CA SER A 190 -10.77 0.01 7.30
C SER A 190 -12.00 0.58 7.98
N GLY A 191 -12.96 1.11 7.21
CA GLY A 191 -14.26 1.57 7.71
C GLY A 191 -14.42 3.09 7.66
N GLY A 192 -13.72 3.80 6.78
CA GLY A 192 -13.86 5.26 6.62
C GLY A 192 -15.31 5.68 6.36
N GLU A 193 -16.05 4.91 5.58
CA GLU A 193 -17.46 5.09 5.25
C GLU A 193 -18.43 4.84 6.41
N PHE A 194 -17.91 4.37 7.54
CA PHE A 194 -18.63 4.19 8.81
C PHE A 194 -18.19 5.20 9.88
N GLY A 195 -17.41 6.21 9.49
CA GLY A 195 -16.88 7.22 10.41
C GLY A 195 -15.78 6.67 11.33
N VAL A 196 -15.08 5.63 10.90
CA VAL A 196 -13.94 5.07 11.64
C VAL A 196 -12.77 6.04 11.57
N ARG A 197 -12.19 6.33 12.72
CA ARG A 197 -10.93 7.04 12.83
C ARG A 197 -9.79 6.10 12.45
N GLY A 198 -9.09 6.39 11.36
CA GLY A 198 -8.00 5.57 10.83
C GLY A 198 -6.82 5.45 11.78
N PHE A 199 -6.19 4.27 11.80
CA PHE A 199 -4.98 4.02 12.57
C PHE A 199 -4.13 2.91 11.92
N VAL A 200 -2.86 2.88 12.31
CA VAL A 200 -1.92 1.79 12.05
C VAL A 200 -1.39 1.27 13.37
N THR A 201 -1.20 -0.06 13.48
CA THR A 201 -0.64 -0.71 14.66
C THR A 201 0.61 -1.51 14.31
N ALA A 202 1.48 -1.67 15.30
CA ALA A 202 2.53 -2.67 15.32
C ALA A 202 2.25 -3.68 16.44
N ASN A 203 2.26 -4.95 16.09
CA ASN A 203 2.16 -6.04 17.05
C ASN A 203 3.44 -6.87 17.04
N ASP A 204 3.87 -7.38 18.19
CA ASP A 204 5.02 -8.27 18.28
C ASP A 204 4.77 -9.58 17.51
N VAL A 205 5.76 -10.04 16.72
CA VAL A 205 5.63 -11.26 15.89
C VAL A 205 5.51 -12.56 16.70
N LYS A 206 5.91 -12.56 17.99
CA LYS A 206 5.95 -13.78 18.81
C LYS A 206 4.59 -14.10 19.44
N ASP A 207 3.96 -13.08 20.03
CA ASP A 207 2.74 -13.24 20.84
C ASP A 207 1.59 -12.31 20.46
N GLY A 208 1.81 -11.38 19.53
CA GLY A 208 0.80 -10.48 19.01
C GLY A 208 0.47 -9.28 19.90
N HIS A 209 1.16 -9.09 21.06
CA HIS A 209 0.88 -7.91 21.87
C HIS A 209 1.11 -6.60 21.11
N GLN A 210 0.26 -5.60 21.34
CA GLN A 210 0.39 -4.30 20.69
C GLN A 210 1.61 -3.55 21.24
N VAL A 211 2.58 -3.26 20.37
CA VAL A 211 3.77 -2.46 20.70
C VAL A 211 3.43 -0.98 20.68
N TRP A 212 2.74 -0.54 19.64
CA TRP A 212 2.23 0.82 19.49
C TRP A 212 1.03 0.88 18.55
N ARG A 213 0.25 1.95 18.68
CA ARG A 213 -0.82 2.35 17.74
C ARG A 213 -0.71 3.84 17.47
N MET A 214 -0.82 4.24 16.19
CA MET A 214 -0.82 5.65 15.77
C MET A 214 -2.03 5.92 14.89
N TYR A 215 -2.76 6.96 15.23
CA TYR A 215 -3.92 7.40 14.48
C TYR A 215 -3.53 8.28 13.29
N SER A 216 -4.44 8.40 12.32
CA SER A 216 -4.24 9.27 11.15
C SER A 216 -4.65 10.71 11.44
N THR A 217 -5.59 10.93 12.35
CA THR A 217 -6.21 12.23 12.67
C THR A 217 -6.24 12.46 14.17
N GLY A 218 -6.32 13.72 14.63
CA GLY A 218 -6.46 14.10 16.03
C GLY A 218 -5.18 14.62 16.69
N PRO A 219 -5.06 14.52 18.04
CA PRO A 219 -3.96 15.10 18.81
C PRO A 219 -2.59 14.53 18.42
N GLU A 220 -1.55 15.36 18.47
CA GLU A 220 -0.17 14.97 18.15
C GLU A 220 0.29 13.73 18.94
N SER A 221 -0.07 13.62 20.21
CA SER A 221 0.29 12.49 21.07
C SER A 221 -0.23 11.13 20.54
N GLU A 222 -1.32 11.13 19.80
CA GLU A 222 -1.94 9.93 19.23
C GLU A 222 -1.58 9.72 17.75
N VAL A 223 -1.35 10.82 17.01
CA VAL A 223 -0.93 10.78 15.60
C VAL A 223 0.57 10.51 15.49
N GLY A 224 1.37 10.92 16.47
CA GLY A 224 2.83 10.86 16.43
C GLY A 224 3.44 11.81 15.40
N PHE A 225 2.70 12.88 15.04
CA PHE A 225 3.12 13.96 14.14
C PHE A 225 2.22 15.19 14.35
N PRO A 226 2.79 16.43 14.38
CA PRO A 226 2.04 17.64 14.70
C PRO A 226 1.11 18.10 13.57
N GLY A 227 0.17 18.97 13.89
CA GLY A 227 -0.57 19.75 12.91
C GLY A 227 -1.82 19.05 12.35
N SER A 228 -2.40 18.06 13.05
CA SER A 228 -3.62 17.39 12.59
C SER A 228 -4.88 18.02 13.21
N GLU A 229 -4.96 18.05 14.52
CA GLU A 229 -6.20 18.40 15.26
C GLU A 229 -6.76 19.77 14.86
N GLU A 230 -5.91 20.79 14.76
CA GLU A 230 -6.29 22.16 14.43
C GLU A 230 -6.84 22.35 13.01
N THR A 231 -6.72 21.34 12.15
CA THR A 231 -7.27 21.36 10.79
C THR A 231 -8.67 20.77 10.68
N TRP A 232 -9.27 20.43 11.81
CA TRP A 232 -10.62 19.90 11.92
C TRP A 232 -11.52 20.84 12.72
N LYS A 233 -12.80 20.87 12.39
CA LYS A 233 -13.80 21.62 13.17
C LYS A 233 -14.12 20.84 14.45
N GLY A 234 -13.80 21.41 15.60
CA GLY A 234 -14.10 20.80 16.88
C GLY A 234 -13.48 19.41 17.02
N ASP A 235 -14.31 18.41 17.27
CA ASP A 235 -13.90 17.03 17.47
C ASP A 235 -14.23 16.09 16.29
N GLU A 236 -14.52 16.64 15.10
CA GLU A 236 -14.82 15.83 13.88
C GLU A 236 -13.68 14.90 13.48
N TRP A 237 -12.44 15.18 13.89
CA TRP A 237 -11.32 14.27 13.71
C TRP A 237 -11.54 12.88 14.36
N LYS A 238 -12.44 12.74 15.35
CA LYS A 238 -12.81 11.46 15.96
C LYS A 238 -13.53 10.52 14.99
N ARG A 239 -14.13 11.07 13.95
CA ARG A 239 -14.81 10.36 12.85
C ARG A 239 -14.09 10.63 11.54
N GLY A 240 -12.85 11.10 11.64
CA GLY A 240 -12.11 11.74 10.56
C GLY A 240 -11.70 10.83 9.40
N GLY A 241 -12.07 9.56 9.37
CA GLY A 241 -11.59 8.67 8.31
C GLY A 241 -10.07 8.54 8.35
N GLY A 242 -9.41 8.72 7.21
CA GLY A 242 -7.96 8.52 7.11
C GLY A 242 -7.54 7.07 7.39
N THR A 243 -8.40 6.12 7.03
CA THR A 243 -8.19 4.69 7.27
C THR A 243 -7.01 4.16 6.46
N THR A 244 -6.42 3.05 6.88
CA THR A 244 -5.09 2.60 6.41
C THR A 244 -5.17 1.20 5.78
N TRP A 245 -6.21 0.97 5.00
CA TRP A 245 -6.56 -0.32 4.39
C TRP A 245 -5.75 -0.66 3.12
N GLY A 246 -4.76 0.17 2.77
CA GLY A 246 -3.95 -0.01 1.57
C GLY A 246 -2.69 -0.83 1.77
N TRP A 247 -1.64 -0.43 1.07
CA TRP A 247 -0.37 -1.15 0.98
C TRP A 247 0.73 -0.45 1.78
N TYR A 248 1.67 -1.24 2.27
CA TYR A 248 2.84 -0.77 3.01
C TYR A 248 4.12 -1.06 2.24
N SER A 249 5.10 -0.16 2.33
CA SER A 249 6.48 -0.38 1.88
C SER A 249 7.47 0.03 2.97
N TYR A 250 8.70 -0.44 2.89
CA TYR A 250 9.71 -0.22 3.93
C TYR A 250 11.09 0.00 3.31
N ASP A 251 11.81 1.00 3.79
CA ASP A 251 13.22 1.23 3.48
C ASP A 251 14.08 0.84 4.69
N PRO A 252 14.82 -0.28 4.64
CA PRO A 252 15.65 -0.72 5.75
C PRO A 252 16.87 0.18 6.03
N GLU A 253 17.36 0.93 5.03
CA GLU A 253 18.49 1.86 5.23
C GLU A 253 18.07 3.13 5.98
N LEU A 254 16.86 3.62 5.70
CA LEU A 254 16.31 4.79 6.36
C LEU A 254 15.56 4.42 7.65
N ASN A 255 15.25 3.14 7.86
CA ASN A 255 14.37 2.62 8.89
C ASN A 255 13.01 3.33 8.87
N LEU A 256 12.42 3.48 7.69
CA LEU A 256 11.13 4.14 7.50
C LEU A 256 10.18 3.23 6.73
N PHE A 257 8.95 3.09 7.21
CA PHE A 257 7.88 2.49 6.44
C PHE A 257 6.90 3.55 5.93
N TYR A 258 6.33 3.28 4.75
CA TYR A 258 5.48 4.23 4.04
C TYR A 258 4.13 3.61 3.77
N TYR A 259 3.08 4.41 3.94
CA TYR A 259 1.71 4.02 3.63
C TYR A 259 0.85 5.25 3.38
N GLY A 260 -0.30 5.03 2.72
CA GLY A 260 -1.28 6.06 2.50
C GLY A 260 -2.45 5.98 3.47
N THR A 261 -3.10 7.11 3.72
CA THR A 261 -4.36 7.19 4.46
C THR A 261 -5.52 7.48 3.52
N GLY A 262 -6.69 6.93 3.81
CA GLY A 262 -7.91 7.08 3.05
C GLY A 262 -8.56 8.46 3.15
N ASN A 263 -9.74 8.54 2.57
CA ASN A 263 -10.58 9.74 2.56
C ASN A 263 -10.95 10.22 3.98
N PRO A 264 -11.27 11.51 4.15
CA PRO A 264 -11.87 11.99 5.39
C PRO A 264 -13.34 11.55 5.51
N GLY A 265 -13.82 11.26 6.70
CA GLY A 265 -15.23 11.03 7.00
C GLY A 265 -15.94 12.35 7.31
N SER A 266 -17.11 12.62 6.80
CA SER A 266 -17.86 12.02 5.68
C SER A 266 -17.33 12.51 4.32
N TRP A 267 -17.91 12.02 3.20
CA TRP A 267 -17.55 12.52 1.87
C TRP A 267 -18.05 13.96 1.62
N ASN A 268 -19.10 14.41 2.34
CA ASN A 268 -19.59 15.78 2.25
C ASN A 268 -18.59 16.75 2.90
N PRO A 269 -17.88 17.60 2.12
CA PRO A 269 -16.84 18.48 2.65
C PRO A 269 -17.37 19.58 3.57
N ASP A 270 -18.63 19.99 3.41
CA ASP A 270 -19.24 21.06 4.23
C ASP A 270 -19.44 20.66 5.69
N GLN A 271 -19.51 19.34 5.98
CA GLN A 271 -19.65 18.82 7.33
C GLN A 271 -18.32 18.83 8.11
N ARG A 272 -17.18 18.95 7.43
CA ARG A 272 -15.84 18.89 8.03
C ARG A 272 -14.89 19.95 7.44
N PRO A 273 -15.17 21.25 7.61
CA PRO A 273 -14.31 22.31 7.10
C PRO A 273 -12.89 22.21 7.65
N GLY A 274 -11.92 22.71 6.87
CA GLY A 274 -10.47 22.65 7.14
C GLY A 274 -9.74 21.67 6.25
N ASP A 275 -8.39 21.63 6.32
CA ASP A 275 -7.55 20.76 5.49
C ASP A 275 -7.71 19.26 5.81
N ASN A 276 -8.29 18.92 6.98
CA ASN A 276 -8.56 17.55 7.45
C ASN A 276 -7.31 16.65 7.48
N LYS A 277 -6.21 17.16 8.04
CA LYS A 277 -4.97 16.39 8.21
C LYS A 277 -5.15 15.29 9.27
N TYR A 278 -4.65 14.06 9.07
CA TYR A 278 -3.90 13.61 7.90
C TYR A 278 -4.70 12.52 7.16
N SER A 279 -5.89 12.87 6.64
CA SER A 279 -6.52 12.10 5.58
C SER A 279 -5.79 12.34 4.25
N MET A 280 -5.94 11.48 3.25
CA MET A 280 -5.33 11.60 1.92
C MET A 280 -3.81 11.81 1.94
N THR A 281 -3.12 11.21 2.91
CA THR A 281 -1.73 11.53 3.26
C THR A 281 -0.82 10.31 3.08
N ILE A 282 0.39 10.53 2.57
CA ILE A 282 1.49 9.58 2.69
C ILE A 282 2.24 9.88 3.98
N PHE A 283 2.36 8.88 4.85
CA PHE A 283 3.23 8.93 6.03
C PHE A 283 4.53 8.17 5.80
N ALA A 284 5.63 8.70 6.32
CA ALA A 284 6.86 7.98 6.57
C ALA A 284 7.05 7.86 8.08
N ARG A 285 7.00 6.64 8.61
CA ARG A 285 7.08 6.38 10.05
C ARG A 285 8.25 5.48 10.40
N ASP A 286 8.81 5.73 11.55
CA ASP A 286 9.73 4.81 12.22
C ASP A 286 8.96 3.57 12.71
N PRO A 287 9.30 2.35 12.27
CA PRO A 287 8.60 1.14 12.68
C PRO A 287 8.81 0.78 14.15
N ASP A 288 9.87 1.26 14.78
CA ASP A 288 10.18 0.94 16.17
C ASP A 288 9.34 1.76 17.16
N THR A 289 9.00 2.99 16.80
CA THR A 289 8.27 3.94 17.67
C THR A 289 6.87 4.31 17.17
N GLY A 290 6.56 4.07 15.88
CA GLY A 290 5.36 4.52 15.22
C GLY A 290 5.33 6.02 14.90
N LYS A 291 6.30 6.83 15.38
CA LYS A 291 6.35 8.28 15.11
C LYS A 291 6.66 8.56 13.65
N ALA A 292 5.96 9.54 13.08
CA ALA A 292 6.22 9.96 11.71
C ALA A 292 7.42 10.91 11.63
N LYS A 293 8.26 10.70 10.62
CA LYS A 293 9.35 11.61 10.28
C LYS A 293 8.86 12.74 9.37
N TRP A 294 7.94 12.40 8.46
CA TRP A 294 7.26 13.35 7.59
C TRP A 294 5.89 12.82 7.17
N ALA A 295 5.05 13.74 6.74
CA ALA A 295 3.73 13.47 6.18
C ALA A 295 3.51 14.39 4.96
N PHE A 296 2.93 13.85 3.89
CA PHE A 296 2.60 14.59 2.67
C PHE A 296 1.13 14.36 2.32
N GLN A 297 0.30 15.40 2.50
CA GLN A 297 -1.12 15.36 2.17
C GLN A 297 -1.32 15.67 0.68
N LYS A 298 -1.85 14.73 -0.08
CA LYS A 298 -2.03 14.80 -1.54
C LYS A 298 -3.27 15.60 -1.95
N THR A 299 -4.33 15.50 -1.16
CA THR A 299 -5.61 16.17 -1.42
C THR A 299 -6.16 16.75 -0.11
N PRO A 300 -5.73 17.98 0.27
CA PRO A 300 -6.31 18.67 1.43
C PRO A 300 -7.81 18.85 1.24
N HIS A 301 -8.59 18.71 2.33
CA HIS A 301 -10.06 18.86 2.32
C HIS A 301 -10.71 18.10 1.15
N ASP A 302 -10.35 16.83 0.98
CA ASP A 302 -10.87 16.00 -0.11
C ASP A 302 -12.40 16.05 -0.16
N ALA A 303 -12.94 16.31 -1.33
CA ALA A 303 -14.35 16.47 -1.61
C ALA A 303 -14.86 15.48 -2.66
N TRP A 304 -14.09 14.42 -2.97
CA TRP A 304 -14.32 13.53 -4.12
C TRP A 304 -14.18 12.06 -3.78
N ASP A 305 -13.79 11.71 -2.55
CA ASP A 305 -13.45 10.35 -2.11
C ASP A 305 -12.22 9.78 -2.85
N TYR A 306 -11.15 10.57 -2.88
CA TYR A 306 -9.90 10.14 -3.51
C TYR A 306 -8.97 9.40 -2.54
N ASP A 307 -9.38 8.32 -1.95
CA ASP A 307 -8.56 7.52 -1.05
C ASP A 307 -7.07 7.47 -1.38
N GLY A 308 -6.24 7.93 -0.46
CA GLY A 308 -4.80 8.03 -0.66
C GLY A 308 -4.01 6.75 -0.37
N ILE A 309 -4.62 5.58 -0.40
CA ILE A 309 -4.11 4.30 0.13
C ILE A 309 -3.20 3.51 -0.82
N ASN A 310 -3.03 3.96 -2.05
CA ASN A 310 -2.27 3.24 -3.04
C ASN A 310 -0.81 3.04 -2.62
N GLU A 311 -0.20 2.00 -3.14
CA GLU A 311 1.17 1.61 -2.79
C GLU A 311 2.19 2.71 -3.11
N ASN A 312 3.21 2.75 -2.29
CA ASN A 312 4.36 3.62 -2.43
C ASN A 312 5.54 2.78 -2.94
N VAL A 313 5.87 2.88 -4.23
CA VAL A 313 6.97 2.12 -4.83
C VAL A 313 8.28 2.85 -4.59
N LEU A 314 9.25 2.17 -3.95
CA LEU A 314 10.54 2.76 -3.63
C LEU A 314 11.54 2.46 -4.75
N VAL A 315 12.17 3.52 -5.29
CA VAL A 315 13.11 3.41 -6.40
C VAL A 315 14.30 4.33 -6.16
N ASP A 316 15.52 3.83 -6.40
CA ASP A 316 16.72 4.65 -6.45
C ASP A 316 16.99 5.03 -7.90
N THR A 317 17.02 6.34 -8.18
CA THR A 317 17.03 6.77 -9.56
C THR A 317 17.51 8.22 -9.72
N ASN A 318 17.92 8.56 -10.94
CA ASN A 318 18.30 9.92 -11.26
C ASN A 318 17.07 10.81 -11.45
N VAL A 319 16.94 11.89 -10.68
CA VAL A 319 15.94 12.93 -10.84
C VAL A 319 16.65 14.25 -11.14
N ARG A 320 16.42 14.81 -12.32
CA ARG A 320 17.03 16.08 -12.76
C ARG A 320 18.57 16.10 -12.62
N GLY A 321 19.25 14.98 -12.96
CA GLY A 321 20.69 14.86 -12.91
C GLY A 321 21.28 14.44 -11.56
N GLN A 322 20.47 14.30 -10.52
CA GLN A 322 20.90 13.87 -9.18
C GLN A 322 20.36 12.48 -8.84
N GLN A 323 21.20 11.62 -8.29
CA GLN A 323 20.75 10.35 -7.69
C GLN A 323 19.91 10.64 -6.46
N ARG A 324 18.71 10.10 -6.43
CA ARG A 324 17.72 10.29 -5.36
C ARG A 324 17.11 8.96 -4.95
N LYS A 325 16.88 8.80 -3.65
CA LYS A 325 16.00 7.78 -3.10
C LYS A 325 14.57 8.31 -3.18
N VAL A 326 13.79 7.79 -4.11
CA VAL A 326 12.42 8.31 -4.32
C VAL A 326 11.36 7.29 -3.94
N LEU A 327 10.21 7.82 -3.61
CA LEU A 327 8.93 7.15 -3.48
C LEU A 327 8.06 7.61 -4.63
N VAL A 328 7.47 6.66 -5.37
CA VAL A 328 6.51 6.95 -6.46
C VAL A 328 5.16 6.38 -6.09
N ASN A 329 4.14 7.24 -6.13
CA ASN A 329 2.75 6.90 -5.80
C ASN A 329 1.84 7.32 -6.95
N PHE A 330 1.01 6.40 -7.45
CA PHE A 330 -0.05 6.67 -8.43
C PHE A 330 -1.37 6.73 -7.66
N ASP A 331 -1.88 7.93 -7.46
CA ASP A 331 -3.00 8.17 -6.55
C ASP A 331 -4.37 8.09 -7.23
N ARG A 332 -5.44 7.86 -6.44
CA ARG A 332 -6.82 7.90 -6.93
C ARG A 332 -7.16 9.24 -7.55
N ASN A 333 -6.62 10.34 -7.04
CA ASN A 333 -6.86 11.69 -7.53
C ASN A 333 -6.35 11.96 -8.96
N GLY A 334 -5.69 10.96 -9.58
CA GLY A 334 -5.24 10.99 -10.97
C GLY A 334 -3.82 11.50 -11.19
N PHE A 335 -3.12 11.90 -10.13
CA PHE A 335 -1.72 12.34 -10.20
C PHE A 335 -0.75 11.24 -9.77
N ALA A 336 0.37 11.15 -10.47
CA ALA A 336 1.54 10.38 -10.06
C ALA A 336 2.50 11.31 -9.32
N TYR A 337 2.74 11.02 -8.05
CA TYR A 337 3.63 11.77 -7.18
C TYR A 337 5.00 11.10 -7.11
N THR A 338 6.07 11.90 -7.17
CA THR A 338 7.43 11.46 -6.87
C THR A 338 7.97 12.31 -5.73
N LEU A 339 8.25 11.68 -4.59
CA LEU A 339 8.79 12.34 -3.41
C LEU A 339 10.21 11.82 -3.12
N ASP A 340 11.06 12.66 -2.55
CA ASP A 340 12.25 12.20 -1.84
C ASP A 340 11.80 11.42 -0.61
N ARG A 341 12.13 10.12 -0.54
CA ARG A 341 11.58 9.26 0.51
C ARG A 341 12.21 9.45 1.89
N ALA A 342 13.34 10.15 1.95
CA ALA A 342 13.97 10.48 3.23
C ALA A 342 13.36 11.73 3.89
N THR A 343 12.91 12.69 3.08
CA THR A 343 12.48 14.01 3.54
C THR A 343 11.00 14.33 3.32
N GLY A 344 10.33 13.65 2.37
CA GLY A 344 8.98 13.98 1.94
C GLY A 344 8.90 15.14 0.94
N GLU A 345 10.05 15.65 0.45
CA GLU A 345 10.09 16.71 -0.58
C GLU A 345 9.37 16.25 -1.85
N LEU A 346 8.39 17.03 -2.32
CA LEU A 346 7.73 16.77 -3.59
C LEU A 346 8.63 17.16 -4.76
N LEU A 347 9.06 16.18 -5.54
CA LEU A 347 9.94 16.38 -6.69
C LEU A 347 9.19 16.52 -8.01
N MET A 348 8.08 15.77 -8.15
CA MET A 348 7.22 15.78 -9.35
C MET A 348 5.79 15.40 -8.97
N ALA A 349 4.83 15.97 -9.68
CA ALA A 349 3.43 15.55 -9.66
C ALA A 349 2.83 15.77 -11.06
N GLU A 350 2.47 14.70 -11.75
CA GLU A 350 1.98 14.73 -13.14
C GLU A 350 0.72 13.88 -13.26
N PRO A 351 -0.28 14.30 -14.04
CA PRO A 351 -1.45 13.48 -14.28
C PRO A 351 -1.09 12.24 -15.09
N PHE A 352 -1.61 11.08 -14.71
CA PHE A 352 -1.42 9.82 -15.45
C PHE A 352 -2.72 9.31 -16.10
N VAL A 353 -3.85 9.93 -15.78
CA VAL A 353 -5.18 9.73 -16.38
C VAL A 353 -5.82 11.08 -16.67
N ALA A 354 -7.06 11.07 -17.20
CA ALA A 354 -7.83 12.30 -17.35
C ALA A 354 -8.16 12.92 -15.98
N VAL A 355 -7.77 14.17 -15.78
CA VAL A 355 -8.01 14.95 -14.56
C VAL A 355 -8.65 16.29 -14.92
N ASN A 356 -9.73 16.66 -14.24
CA ASN A 356 -10.36 17.97 -14.41
C ASN A 356 -10.75 18.66 -13.10
N TRP A 357 -10.64 17.98 -11.96
CA TRP A 357 -10.87 18.56 -10.64
C TRP A 357 -9.74 19.50 -10.20
N ALA A 358 -8.56 19.34 -10.80
CA ALA A 358 -7.39 20.20 -10.60
C ALA A 358 -6.64 20.35 -11.93
N THR A 359 -5.94 21.46 -12.11
CA THR A 359 -5.12 21.75 -13.30
C THR A 359 -3.65 21.34 -13.12
N GLY A 360 -3.24 20.99 -11.91
CA GLY A 360 -1.88 20.58 -11.56
C GLY A 360 -1.68 20.58 -10.06
N VAL A 361 -0.43 20.39 -9.65
CA VAL A 361 0.01 20.49 -8.24
C VAL A 361 1.14 21.51 -8.16
N ASP A 362 1.02 22.46 -7.26
CA ASP A 362 2.11 23.40 -6.96
C ASP A 362 3.24 22.68 -6.26
N LEU A 363 4.38 22.54 -6.90
CA LEU A 363 5.54 21.81 -6.37
C LEU A 363 6.18 22.45 -5.13
N LYS A 364 5.93 23.75 -4.89
CA LYS A 364 6.46 24.44 -3.70
C LYS A 364 5.64 24.17 -2.46
N THR A 365 4.32 24.15 -2.61
CA THR A 365 3.38 23.96 -1.48
C THR A 365 2.90 22.53 -1.35
N GLY A 366 3.03 21.71 -2.40
CA GLY A 366 2.47 20.36 -2.49
C GLY A 366 0.94 20.36 -2.69
N LYS A 367 0.29 21.51 -2.78
CA LYS A 367 -1.18 21.60 -2.88
C LYS A 367 -1.66 21.50 -4.33
N PRO A 368 -2.78 20.80 -4.58
CA PRO A 368 -3.44 20.84 -5.89
C PRO A 368 -3.91 22.26 -6.25
N ILE A 369 -3.82 22.59 -7.54
CA ILE A 369 -4.42 23.79 -8.12
C ILE A 369 -5.83 23.42 -8.56
N GLU A 370 -6.77 23.49 -7.61
CA GLU A 370 -8.13 23.01 -7.80
C GLU A 370 -8.89 23.79 -8.87
N ASN A 371 -9.80 23.08 -9.55
CA ASN A 371 -10.82 23.68 -10.41
C ASN A 371 -12.10 23.91 -9.60
N PRO A 372 -12.48 25.16 -9.27
CA PRO A 372 -13.65 25.44 -8.43
C PRO A 372 -14.98 24.94 -9.01
N GLU A 373 -15.06 24.79 -10.35
CA GLU A 373 -16.25 24.25 -11.02
C GLU A 373 -16.51 22.76 -10.69
N LYS A 374 -15.44 22.04 -10.29
CA LYS A 374 -15.49 20.61 -9.98
C LYS A 374 -15.48 20.33 -8.47
N ARG A 375 -15.46 21.37 -7.64
CA ARG A 375 -15.55 21.19 -6.18
C ARG A 375 -16.99 20.86 -5.77
N THR A 376 -17.15 19.81 -4.98
CA THR A 376 -18.45 19.34 -4.48
C THR A 376 -18.86 20.09 -3.21
N SER A 377 -20.15 20.10 -2.91
CA SER A 377 -20.74 20.66 -1.70
C SER A 377 -22.14 20.09 -1.46
N SER A 378 -22.74 20.35 -0.33
CA SER A 378 -24.14 19.99 -0.03
C SER A 378 -25.18 20.82 -0.80
N THR A 379 -24.77 21.89 -1.47
CA THR A 379 -25.68 22.81 -2.18
C THR A 379 -25.53 22.78 -3.68
N LYS A 380 -24.55 22.04 -4.22
CA LYS A 380 -24.22 22.02 -5.65
C LYS A 380 -24.00 20.59 -6.13
N ASN A 381 -24.85 20.14 -7.06
CA ASN A 381 -24.60 18.90 -7.81
C ASN A 381 -23.57 19.17 -8.89
N VAL A 382 -22.48 18.40 -8.89
CA VAL A 382 -21.37 18.57 -9.81
C VAL A 382 -21.29 17.39 -10.76
N LYS A 383 -21.22 17.65 -12.05
CA LYS A 383 -21.19 16.65 -13.12
C LYS A 383 -19.82 16.52 -13.76
N ASP A 384 -19.58 15.37 -14.36
CA ASP A 384 -18.37 15.08 -15.14
C ASP A 384 -17.08 15.38 -14.39
N ILE A 385 -16.96 14.95 -13.13
CA ILE A 385 -15.70 15.02 -12.37
C ILE A 385 -14.82 13.86 -12.79
N CYS A 386 -13.61 14.12 -13.24
CA CYS A 386 -12.64 13.10 -13.63
C CYS A 386 -11.32 13.27 -12.82
N PRO A 387 -10.81 12.16 -12.26
CA PRO A 387 -11.39 10.82 -12.21
C PRO A 387 -12.61 10.75 -11.29
N SER A 388 -13.33 9.61 -11.30
CA SER A 388 -14.40 9.32 -10.34
C SER A 388 -13.84 8.97 -8.96
N ALA A 389 -14.71 8.75 -7.96
CA ALA A 389 -14.35 8.23 -6.63
C ALA A 389 -13.57 6.91 -6.69
N MET A 390 -13.78 6.08 -7.73
CA MET A 390 -12.96 4.89 -7.97
C MET A 390 -11.50 5.21 -8.32
N GLY A 391 -11.21 6.47 -8.59
CA GLY A 391 -9.88 6.98 -8.87
C GLY A 391 -9.35 6.68 -10.26
N GLY A 392 -8.28 7.36 -10.65
CA GLY A 392 -7.47 7.01 -11.83
C GLY A 392 -6.80 5.65 -11.71
N LYS A 393 -6.61 5.18 -10.49
CA LYS A 393 -6.18 3.84 -10.06
C LYS A 393 -6.77 3.59 -8.67
N ASN A 394 -7.17 2.38 -8.38
CA ASN A 394 -7.59 1.97 -7.05
C ASN A 394 -6.51 1.05 -6.42
N GLN A 395 -6.89 0.14 -5.54
CA GLN A 395 -6.01 -0.78 -4.82
C GLN A 395 -5.24 -1.77 -5.72
N GLN A 396 -5.65 -1.99 -6.96
CA GLN A 396 -4.97 -2.88 -7.91
C GLN A 396 -3.50 -2.45 -8.06
N PRO A 397 -2.55 -3.39 -7.89
CA PRO A 397 -1.15 -3.02 -7.68
C PRO A 397 -0.42 -2.59 -8.94
N VAL A 398 0.49 -1.61 -8.78
CA VAL A 398 1.51 -1.22 -9.75
C VAL A 398 2.67 -2.22 -9.70
N ALA A 399 3.36 -2.41 -10.82
CA ALA A 399 4.68 -3.03 -10.87
C ALA A 399 5.72 -2.06 -11.43
N PHE A 400 6.95 -2.17 -10.95
CA PHE A 400 8.11 -1.45 -11.50
C PHE A 400 9.17 -2.43 -11.99
N SER A 401 9.60 -2.30 -13.23
CA SER A 401 10.68 -3.10 -13.77
C SER A 401 11.98 -2.29 -13.85
N PRO A 402 13.04 -2.67 -13.14
CA PRO A 402 14.34 -2.04 -13.24
C PRO A 402 15.01 -2.30 -14.61
N ARG A 403 14.64 -3.37 -15.32
CA ARG A 403 15.14 -3.66 -16.68
C ARG A 403 14.67 -2.64 -17.71
N THR A 404 13.40 -2.26 -17.65
CA THR A 404 12.80 -1.29 -18.60
C THR A 404 12.78 0.13 -18.04
N ASN A 405 13.02 0.28 -16.74
CA ASN A 405 12.83 1.52 -15.98
C ASN A 405 11.41 2.11 -16.16
N LEU A 406 10.40 1.23 -16.19
CA LEU A 406 9.00 1.59 -16.40
C LEU A 406 8.14 1.12 -15.25
N PHE A 407 7.11 1.91 -14.95
CA PHE A 407 5.98 1.50 -14.12
C PHE A 407 4.86 0.94 -15.00
N TYR A 408 4.22 -0.12 -14.55
CA TYR A 408 3.07 -0.74 -15.19
C TYR A 408 1.86 -0.51 -14.27
N VAL A 409 0.95 0.38 -14.72
CA VAL A 409 -0.12 0.93 -13.89
C VAL A 409 -1.47 0.49 -14.44
N PRO A 410 -2.25 -0.33 -13.69
CA PRO A 410 -3.65 -0.58 -14.04
C PRO A 410 -4.46 0.69 -13.78
N SER A 411 -5.06 1.26 -14.81
CA SER A 411 -5.72 2.57 -14.72
C SER A 411 -7.20 2.47 -15.06
N ASN A 412 -8.02 3.22 -14.31
CA ASN A 412 -9.42 3.47 -14.61
C ASN A 412 -9.55 4.72 -15.48
N ASN A 413 -10.53 4.70 -16.37
CA ASN A 413 -10.96 5.88 -17.13
C ASN A 413 -12.45 6.12 -16.85
N LEU A 414 -12.74 6.53 -15.61
CA LEU A 414 -14.08 6.80 -15.11
C LEU A 414 -14.18 8.25 -14.65
N CYS A 415 -15.33 8.86 -14.95
CA CYS A 415 -15.73 10.13 -14.37
C CYS A 415 -17.00 9.92 -13.53
N MET A 416 -17.46 10.94 -12.83
CA MET A 416 -18.63 10.85 -11.95
C MET A 416 -19.46 12.12 -11.94
N ASP A 417 -20.75 11.92 -11.69
CA ASP A 417 -21.64 12.95 -11.18
C ASP A 417 -21.73 12.79 -9.66
N TYR A 418 -21.74 13.88 -8.91
CA TYR A 418 -21.65 13.89 -7.47
C TYR A 418 -22.70 14.83 -6.88
N GLU A 419 -23.44 14.33 -5.91
CA GLU A 419 -24.41 15.06 -5.10
C GLU A 419 -24.05 14.92 -3.63
N GLY A 420 -23.68 16.02 -2.95
CA GLY A 420 -23.43 16.02 -1.51
C GLY A 420 -24.75 16.01 -0.74
N VAL A 421 -24.85 15.13 0.24
CA VAL A 421 -26.00 15.04 1.13
C VAL A 421 -25.54 15.13 2.59
N GLU A 422 -26.41 15.66 3.46
CA GLU A 422 -26.12 15.67 4.89
C GLU A 422 -26.31 14.28 5.47
N VAL A 423 -25.38 13.84 6.30
CA VAL A 423 -25.45 12.56 7.00
C VAL A 423 -25.16 12.76 8.48
N LYS A 424 -25.82 11.99 9.35
CA LYS A 424 -25.58 11.96 10.79
C LYS A 424 -24.85 10.69 11.17
N TYR A 425 -23.81 10.83 11.99
CA TYR A 425 -23.07 9.69 12.48
C TYR A 425 -23.92 8.81 13.41
N GLN A 426 -23.87 7.52 13.14
CA GLN A 426 -24.35 6.46 14.02
C GLN A 426 -23.35 5.29 13.94
N ALA A 427 -22.87 4.80 15.08
CA ALA A 427 -21.91 3.72 15.13
C ALA A 427 -22.40 2.48 14.36
N GLY A 428 -21.53 1.87 13.55
CA GLY A 428 -21.87 0.71 12.75
C GLY A 428 -22.83 0.95 11.57
N GLN A 429 -23.15 2.22 11.26
CA GLN A 429 -23.99 2.59 10.13
C GLN A 429 -23.20 3.40 9.10
N PRO A 430 -23.58 3.34 7.80
CA PRO A 430 -22.93 4.12 6.76
C PRO A 430 -22.94 5.63 7.07
N TYR A 431 -21.78 6.26 6.99
CA TYR A 431 -21.53 7.68 7.21
C TYR A 431 -20.93 8.32 5.96
N VAL A 432 -21.54 8.09 4.79
CA VAL A 432 -20.99 8.49 3.50
C VAL A 432 -21.21 9.97 3.20
N GLY A 433 -22.44 10.46 3.17
CA GLY A 433 -22.74 11.88 2.91
C GLY A 433 -22.65 12.29 1.45
N ALA A 434 -22.79 11.35 0.51
CA ALA A 434 -22.82 11.62 -0.93
C ALA A 434 -23.59 10.56 -1.72
N ILE A 435 -24.09 10.97 -2.88
CA ILE A 435 -24.60 10.10 -3.94
C ILE A 435 -23.70 10.28 -5.16
N VAL A 436 -23.13 9.18 -5.66
CA VAL A 436 -22.16 9.19 -6.76
C VAL A 436 -22.63 8.27 -7.87
N VAL A 437 -22.62 8.78 -9.10
CA VAL A 437 -22.91 8.01 -10.32
C VAL A 437 -21.68 8.03 -11.22
N SER A 438 -21.05 6.87 -11.41
CA SER A 438 -19.87 6.73 -12.26
C SER A 438 -20.24 6.41 -13.70
N HIS A 439 -19.54 7.01 -14.66
CA HIS A 439 -19.67 6.78 -16.10
C HIS A 439 -18.30 6.73 -16.78
N ALA A 440 -18.26 6.30 -18.05
CA ALA A 440 -17.02 6.24 -18.82
C ALA A 440 -16.41 7.64 -18.98
N GLY A 441 -15.09 7.72 -18.82
CA GLY A 441 -14.33 8.95 -19.05
C GLY A 441 -14.12 9.27 -20.52
N PRO A 442 -13.25 10.24 -20.83
CA PRO A 442 -12.97 10.67 -22.21
C PRO A 442 -12.62 9.51 -23.14
N GLY A 443 -13.20 9.50 -24.34
CA GLY A 443 -13.03 8.41 -25.31
C GLY A 443 -13.98 7.23 -25.12
N GLY A 444 -14.86 7.23 -24.11
CA GLY A 444 -15.96 6.26 -23.95
C GLY A 444 -15.56 4.86 -23.45
N HIS A 445 -14.28 4.63 -23.14
CA HIS A 445 -13.80 3.38 -22.53
C HIS A 445 -13.65 3.54 -21.01
N ARG A 446 -13.78 2.44 -20.25
CA ARG A 446 -13.76 2.48 -18.77
C ARG A 446 -12.42 2.14 -18.14
N ALA A 447 -11.52 1.51 -18.86
CA ALA A 447 -10.20 1.13 -18.38
C ALA A 447 -9.16 1.31 -19.47
N SER A 448 -7.93 1.59 -19.09
CA SER A 448 -6.78 1.58 -19.97
C SER A 448 -5.61 0.88 -19.30
N SER A 449 -4.88 0.05 -20.05
CA SER A 449 -3.56 -0.41 -19.66
C SER A 449 -2.55 0.50 -20.36
N TRP A 450 -1.83 1.33 -19.61
CA TRP A 450 -0.75 2.13 -20.17
C TRP A 450 0.53 1.30 -20.18
N PRO A 451 1.16 1.09 -21.35
CA PRO A 451 2.54 0.62 -21.40
C PRO A 451 3.43 1.79 -20.98
N GLY A 452 3.86 1.76 -19.74
CA GLY A 452 4.96 2.53 -19.18
C GLY A 452 4.94 4.05 -19.36
N ILE A 453 4.87 4.78 -18.25
CA ILE A 453 5.26 6.20 -18.24
C ILE A 453 6.77 6.25 -18.44
N ARG A 454 7.23 6.47 -19.69
CA ARG A 454 8.61 6.88 -19.93
C ARG A 454 8.81 8.24 -19.28
N ARG A 455 9.84 8.37 -18.44
CA ARG A 455 10.34 9.70 -18.05
C ARG A 455 10.62 10.49 -19.32
N ARG A 456 9.80 11.45 -19.65
CA ARG A 456 10.18 12.51 -20.60
C ARG A 456 11.20 13.38 -19.89
N THR A 457 12.48 13.04 -20.02
CA THR A 457 13.52 14.06 -19.94
C THR A 457 13.24 14.99 -21.11
N ARG A 458 12.59 16.11 -20.88
CA ARG A 458 12.66 17.22 -21.85
C ARG A 458 14.14 17.56 -21.97
N ARG A 459 14.77 17.16 -23.08
CA ARG A 459 15.95 17.86 -23.56
C ARG A 459 15.45 19.29 -23.81
N SER A 460 15.90 20.24 -22.99
CA SER A 460 15.89 21.64 -23.35
C SER A 460 16.77 21.73 -24.59
N GLY A 461 16.14 21.78 -25.74
CA GLY A 461 16.79 22.21 -26.97
C GLY A 461 17.14 23.71 -26.81
N ALA A 462 18.34 24.03 -27.26
CA ALA A 462 18.98 25.33 -27.24
C ALA A 462 18.08 26.45 -27.76
#